data_fa2b8188051b5921e9c09c8802d7944d
#
_entry.id   fa2b8188051b5921e9c09c8802d7944d
#
_cell.length_a   1.000
_cell.length_b   1.000
_cell.length_c   1.000
_cell.angle_alpha   90.00
_cell.angle_beta   90.00
_cell.angle_gamma   90.00
#
_symmetry.space_group_name_H-M   'P 1'
#
loop_
_entity.id
_entity.type
_entity.pdbx_description
1 polymer ?
#
loop_
_entity_poly.entity_id
_entity_poly.type
_entity_poly.pdbx_seq_one_letter_code
_entity_poly.pdbx_strand_id
1 'polypeptide(L)'
;MGATKTDLFTKQQNDIANMAKAIAHPARVAILQYLVKKNACVTGGLVEELGLAQPTTSQHLKELKNAGIIQGTIEGTSVSYCINPKVWKQYKDLFNSFFKEAILNEPCC
;
A
#
# COMPACT_ATOMS: atom_id res chain seq x y z
N MET A 1 18.89 0.90 -14.95
CA MET A 1 19.60 0.10 -14.11
C MET A 1 18.77 -0.76 -13.20
N GLY A 2 17.61 -0.40 -12.88
CA GLY A 2 16.78 -1.20 -12.04
C GLY A 2 16.45 -2.56 -12.61
N ALA A 3 16.26 -2.65 -13.92
CA ALA A 3 15.82 -3.90 -14.54
C ALA A 3 16.81 -5.03 -14.32
N THR A 4 18.09 -4.73 -14.37
CA THR A 4 19.08 -5.79 -14.20
C THR A 4 19.10 -6.34 -12.79
N LYS A 5 18.69 -5.54 -11.81
CA LYS A 5 18.68 -5.99 -10.43
C LYS A 5 17.51 -6.90 -10.13
N THR A 6 16.39 -6.69 -10.80
CA THR A 6 15.22 -7.56 -10.57
C THR A 6 15.45 -8.97 -11.06
N ASP A 7 16.38 -9.17 -12.01
CA ASP A 7 16.68 -10.50 -12.51
C ASP A 7 17.46 -11.35 -11.50
N LEU A 8 18.05 -10.70 -10.50
CA LEU A 8 18.82 -11.41 -9.48
C LEU A 8 17.96 -12.01 -8.39
N PHE A 9 16.68 -11.66 -8.36
CA PHE A 9 15.81 -12.03 -7.27
C PHE A 9 14.58 -12.76 -7.77
N THR A 10 13.96 -13.54 -6.89
CA THR A 10 12.74 -14.26 -7.26
C THR A 10 11.59 -13.29 -7.43
N LYS A 11 10.55 -13.76 -8.14
CA LYS A 11 9.33 -12.97 -8.29
C LYS A 11 8.75 -12.60 -6.94
N GLN A 12 8.73 -13.54 -5.99
CA GLN A 12 8.19 -13.27 -4.67
C GLN A 12 9.00 -12.20 -3.94
N GLN A 13 10.34 -12.28 -4.03
CA GLN A 13 11.19 -11.27 -3.40
C GLN A 13 10.91 -9.88 -3.97
N ASN A 14 10.79 -9.78 -5.28
CA ASN A 14 10.50 -8.50 -5.92
C ASN A 14 9.12 -8.00 -5.55
N ASP A 15 8.12 -8.88 -5.51
CA ASP A 15 6.75 -8.49 -5.16
C ASP A 15 6.67 -7.98 -3.73
N ILE A 16 7.30 -8.68 -2.80
CA ILE A 16 7.29 -8.24 -1.39
C ILE A 16 7.96 -6.87 -1.26
N ALA A 17 9.10 -6.69 -1.90
CA ALA A 17 9.83 -5.43 -1.83
C ALA A 17 9.02 -4.29 -2.43
N ASN A 18 8.37 -4.52 -3.56
CA ASN A 18 7.55 -3.50 -4.21
C ASN A 18 6.33 -3.14 -3.37
N MET A 19 5.70 -4.13 -2.76
CA MET A 19 4.56 -3.89 -1.89
C MET A 19 4.96 -3.11 -0.64
N ALA A 20 6.08 -3.49 -0.04
CA ALA A 20 6.59 -2.78 1.13
C ALA A 20 6.90 -1.33 0.78
N LYS A 21 7.51 -1.11 -0.38
CA LYS A 21 7.84 0.23 -0.83
C LYS A 21 6.59 1.08 -1.05
N ALA A 22 5.55 0.48 -1.60
CA ALA A 22 4.31 1.20 -1.88
C ALA A 22 3.65 1.74 -0.61
N ILE A 23 3.77 1.03 0.51
CA ILE A 23 3.13 1.43 1.75
C ILE A 23 4.11 2.01 2.76
N ALA A 24 5.35 2.28 2.36
CA ALA A 24 6.41 2.67 3.29
C ALA A 24 6.38 4.17 3.61
N HIS A 25 5.27 4.64 4.15
CA HIS A 25 5.11 6.00 4.61
C HIS A 25 3.95 6.03 5.59
N PRO A 26 4.11 6.69 6.75
CA PRO A 26 3.02 6.70 7.74
C PRO A 26 1.70 7.22 7.19
N ALA A 27 1.74 8.22 6.32
CA ALA A 27 0.52 8.75 5.73
C ALA A 27 -0.19 7.71 4.88
N ARG A 28 0.56 6.89 4.14
CA ARG A 28 -0.04 5.85 3.32
C ARG A 28 -0.66 4.75 4.17
N VAL A 29 0.00 4.38 5.24
CA VAL A 29 -0.58 3.42 6.18
C VAL A 29 -1.88 3.97 6.76
N ALA A 30 -1.87 5.24 7.16
CA ALA A 30 -3.07 5.87 7.71
C ALA A 30 -4.21 5.92 6.70
N ILE A 31 -3.90 6.23 5.45
CA ILE A 31 -4.91 6.22 4.38
C ILE A 31 -5.55 4.84 4.26
N LEU A 32 -4.71 3.81 4.21
CA LEU A 32 -5.22 2.45 4.06
C LEU A 32 -6.05 2.02 5.25
N GLN A 33 -5.62 2.36 6.46
CA GLN A 33 -6.40 2.05 7.66
C GLN A 33 -7.76 2.76 7.64
N TYR A 34 -7.77 3.99 7.19
CA TYR A 34 -9.01 4.75 7.07
C TYR A 34 -9.96 4.08 6.08
N LEU A 35 -9.45 3.68 4.92
CA LEU A 35 -10.28 3.04 3.89
C LEU A 35 -10.80 1.69 4.34
N VAL A 36 -9.96 0.91 5.03
CA VAL A 36 -10.39 -0.38 5.57
C VAL A 36 -11.49 -0.19 6.60
N LYS A 37 -11.34 0.81 7.47
CA LYS A 37 -12.33 1.07 8.49
C LYS A 37 -13.67 1.50 7.89
N LYS A 38 -13.63 2.31 6.84
CA LYS A 38 -14.85 2.73 6.16
C LYS A 38 -15.49 1.58 5.41
N ASN A 39 -14.67 0.66 4.91
CA ASN A 39 -15.14 -0.50 4.15
C ASN A 39 -16.05 -0.11 3.01
N ALA A 40 -15.73 0.99 2.35
CA ALA A 40 -16.52 1.52 1.24
C ALA A 40 -15.66 2.54 0.50
N CYS A 41 -16.08 2.90 -0.70
CA CYS A 41 -15.43 3.98 -1.41
C CYS A 41 -15.74 5.31 -0.75
N VAL A 42 -14.74 6.17 -0.70
CA VAL A 42 -14.89 7.49 -0.08
C VAL A 42 -14.64 8.56 -1.11
N THR A 43 -15.28 9.72 -0.93
CA THR A 43 -15.17 10.80 -1.87
C THR A 43 -14.47 12.02 -1.29
N GLY A 44 -14.08 11.97 -0.03
CA GLY A 44 -13.42 13.10 0.60
C GLY A 44 -13.12 12.79 2.05
N GLY A 45 -12.73 13.82 2.79
CA GLY A 45 -12.49 13.68 4.22
C GLY A 45 -11.09 13.29 4.63
N LEU A 46 -10.25 12.89 3.68
CA LEU A 46 -8.90 12.45 4.03
C LEU A 46 -8.01 13.60 4.48
N VAL A 47 -8.16 14.76 3.84
CA VAL A 47 -7.36 15.93 4.23
C VAL A 47 -7.62 16.28 5.69
N GLU A 48 -8.88 16.33 6.07
CA GLU A 48 -9.25 16.62 7.45
C GLU A 48 -8.81 15.52 8.39
N GLU A 49 -8.99 14.29 7.96
CA GLU A 49 -8.67 13.13 8.81
C GLU A 49 -7.17 13.03 9.08
N LEU A 50 -6.36 13.27 8.05
CA LEU A 50 -4.90 13.11 8.17
C LEU A 50 -4.21 14.40 8.58
N GLY A 51 -4.84 15.55 8.36
CA GLY A 51 -4.22 16.83 8.64
C GLY A 51 -3.10 17.19 7.68
N LEU A 52 -3.08 16.58 6.50
CA LEU A 52 -2.08 16.86 5.48
C LEU A 52 -2.65 17.78 4.42
N ALA A 53 -1.77 18.52 3.75
CA ALA A 53 -2.18 19.37 2.64
C ALA A 53 -2.73 18.52 1.50
N GLN A 54 -3.67 19.11 0.73
CA GLN A 54 -4.30 18.41 -0.37
C GLN A 54 -3.30 17.87 -1.39
N PRO A 55 -2.30 18.64 -1.85
CA PRO A 55 -1.36 18.09 -2.83
C PRO A 55 -0.58 16.91 -2.31
N THR A 56 -0.20 16.92 -1.02
CA THR A 56 0.52 15.80 -0.42
C THR A 56 -0.35 14.57 -0.35
N THR A 57 -1.60 14.75 0.08
CA THR A 57 -2.55 13.63 0.15
C THR A 57 -2.78 13.03 -1.23
N SER A 58 -2.96 13.88 -2.24
CA SER A 58 -3.17 13.43 -3.60
C SER A 58 -1.98 12.63 -4.12
N GLN A 59 -0.75 13.06 -3.78
CA GLN A 59 0.43 12.34 -4.21
C GLN A 59 0.48 10.93 -3.62
N HIS A 60 0.16 10.81 -2.34
CA HIS A 60 0.13 9.49 -1.69
C HIS A 60 -0.95 8.60 -2.31
N LEU A 61 -2.12 9.17 -2.61
CA LEU A 61 -3.18 8.41 -3.25
C LEU A 61 -2.77 7.92 -4.64
N LYS A 62 -2.06 8.75 -5.40
CA LYS A 62 -1.57 8.35 -6.71
C LYS A 62 -0.60 7.19 -6.60
N GLU A 63 0.31 7.23 -5.63
CA GLU A 63 1.27 6.15 -5.46
C GLU A 63 0.57 4.85 -5.07
N LEU A 64 -0.41 4.93 -4.18
CA LEU A 64 -1.17 3.74 -3.79
C LEU A 64 -1.98 3.19 -4.96
N LYS A 65 -2.54 4.07 -5.79
CA LYS A 65 -3.27 3.64 -6.98
C LYS A 65 -2.34 3.01 -8.00
N ASN A 66 -1.17 3.60 -8.20
CA ASN A 66 -0.18 3.03 -9.13
C ASN A 66 0.25 1.64 -8.70
N ALA A 67 0.31 1.41 -7.39
CA ALA A 67 0.63 0.09 -6.86
C ALA A 67 -0.56 -0.87 -6.94
N GLY A 68 -1.74 -0.37 -7.25
CA GLY A 68 -2.93 -1.19 -7.41
C GLY A 68 -3.68 -1.49 -6.14
N ILE A 69 -3.21 -1.04 -4.97
CA ILE A 69 -3.86 -1.40 -3.72
C ILE A 69 -5.14 -0.62 -3.48
N ILE A 70 -5.26 0.56 -4.08
CA ILE A 70 -6.53 1.28 -4.13
C ILE A 70 -6.95 1.46 -5.58
N GLN A 71 -8.24 1.71 -5.76
CA GLN A 71 -8.82 1.89 -7.08
C GLN A 71 -9.78 3.05 -7.03
N GLY A 72 -10.14 3.55 -8.22
CA GLY A 72 -11.07 4.66 -8.34
C GLY A 72 -10.45 5.85 -9.03
N THR A 73 -11.11 6.99 -8.90
CA THR A 73 -10.68 8.26 -9.49
C THR A 73 -10.18 9.16 -8.39
N ILE A 74 -8.93 9.62 -8.50
CA ILE A 74 -8.32 10.48 -7.48
C ILE A 74 -8.05 11.89 -7.99
N GLU A 75 -8.43 12.17 -9.23
CA GLU A 75 -8.28 13.50 -9.83
C GLU A 75 -9.59 13.92 -10.47
N GLY A 76 -9.74 15.22 -10.70
CA GLY A 76 -10.92 15.74 -11.33
C GLY A 76 -11.99 16.08 -10.32
N THR A 77 -13.21 16.25 -10.83
CA THR A 77 -14.34 16.70 -10.02
C THR A 77 -15.09 15.55 -9.35
N SER A 78 -14.91 14.33 -9.84
CA SER A 78 -15.60 13.17 -9.28
C SER A 78 -14.59 12.24 -8.64
N VAL A 79 -14.06 12.68 -7.51
CA VAL A 79 -13.06 11.90 -6.76
C VAL A 79 -13.76 10.81 -5.96
N SER A 80 -13.32 9.58 -6.14
CA SER A 80 -13.86 8.44 -5.39
C SER A 80 -12.80 7.34 -5.39
N TYR A 81 -12.46 6.80 -4.23
CA TYR A 81 -11.45 5.76 -4.16
C TYR A 81 -11.73 4.81 -3.00
N CYS A 82 -11.27 3.59 -3.15
CA CYS A 82 -11.47 2.54 -2.16
C CYS A 82 -10.39 1.48 -2.29
N ILE A 83 -10.32 0.59 -1.32
CA ILE A 83 -9.39 -0.54 -1.35
C ILE A 83 -9.76 -1.45 -2.53
N ASN A 84 -8.75 -1.94 -3.22
CA ASN A 84 -8.92 -3.01 -4.19
C ASN A 84 -8.82 -4.33 -3.41
N PRO A 85 -9.95 -5.03 -3.21
CA PRO A 85 -9.92 -6.21 -2.32
C PRO A 85 -9.03 -7.32 -2.83
N LYS A 86 -8.92 -7.47 -4.13
CA LYS A 86 -8.08 -8.51 -4.71
C LYS A 86 -6.61 -8.26 -4.43
N VAL A 87 -6.15 -7.02 -4.64
CA VAL A 87 -4.76 -6.65 -4.38
C VAL A 87 -4.48 -6.64 -2.89
N TRP A 88 -5.43 -6.18 -2.09
CA TRP A 88 -5.30 -6.21 -0.63
C TRP A 88 -5.03 -7.63 -0.15
N LYS A 89 -5.81 -8.60 -0.67
CA LYS A 89 -5.61 -9.99 -0.32
C LYS A 89 -4.25 -10.50 -0.76
N GLN A 90 -3.78 -10.10 -1.94
CA GLN A 90 -2.45 -10.48 -2.42
C GLN A 90 -1.36 -9.97 -1.48
N TYR A 91 -1.46 -8.71 -1.05
CA TYR A 91 -0.51 -8.14 -0.09
C TYR A 91 -0.54 -8.93 1.21
N LYS A 92 -1.75 -9.16 1.73
CA LYS A 92 -1.92 -9.87 2.98
C LYS A 92 -1.30 -11.25 2.92
N ASP A 93 -1.58 -11.99 1.85
CA ASP A 93 -1.08 -13.36 1.71
C ASP A 93 0.44 -13.38 1.58
N LEU A 94 1.00 -12.44 0.82
CA LEU A 94 2.44 -12.39 0.62
C LEU A 94 3.17 -12.02 1.90
N PHE A 95 2.69 -11.01 2.62
CA PHE A 95 3.33 -10.62 3.87
C PHE A 95 3.14 -11.69 4.94
N ASN A 96 1.97 -12.32 5.01
CA ASN A 96 1.76 -13.40 5.96
C ASN A 96 2.71 -14.57 5.69
N SER A 97 2.87 -14.92 4.43
CA SER A 97 3.79 -15.99 4.04
C SER A 97 5.23 -15.66 4.41
N PHE A 98 5.61 -14.41 4.17
CA PHE A 98 6.95 -13.94 4.48
C PHE A 98 7.22 -13.96 5.99
N PHE A 99 6.29 -13.43 6.77
CA PHE A 99 6.48 -13.34 8.22
C PHE A 99 6.15 -14.62 8.95
N LYS A 100 5.59 -15.60 8.25
CA LYS A 100 5.27 -16.88 8.85
C LYS A 100 6.51 -17.73 9.12
N GLU A 101 7.60 -17.43 8.44
CA GLU A 101 8.83 -18.16 8.61
C GLU A 101 9.24 -18.13 10.07
N ALA A 102 9.52 -19.31 10.62
CA ALA A 102 9.89 -19.40 12.02
C ALA A 102 11.26 -18.78 12.24
N ILE A 103 11.40 -18.10 13.36
CA ILE A 103 12.70 -17.61 13.79
C ILE A 103 13.09 -18.38 15.04
N LEU A 104 14.37 -18.46 15.29
CA LEU A 104 14.86 -19.13 16.48
C LEU A 104 14.49 -18.32 17.72
N ASN A 105 14.06 -19.03 18.76
CA ASN A 105 13.73 -18.36 20.01
C ASN A 105 14.96 -17.83 20.71
N GLU A 106 16.09 -18.44 20.47
CA GLU A 106 17.33 -18.01 21.11
C GLU A 106 18.10 -17.10 20.18
N PRO A 107 18.46 -15.92 20.63
CA PRO A 107 19.27 -15.03 19.81
C PRO A 107 20.65 -15.61 19.61
N CYS A 108 21.13 -15.54 18.39
CA CYS A 108 22.46 -16.05 18.09
C CYS A 108 23.50 -14.95 17.99
N CYS A 109 23.15 -13.72 18.32
CA CYS A 109 24.13 -12.64 18.34
C CYS A 109 23.74 -11.56 19.35
#